data_1a08e50e070813a173c003706c8cbb4d
#
_entry.id   1a08e50e070813a173c003706c8cbb4d
#
_cell.length_a   1.000
_cell.length_b   1.000
_cell.length_c   1.000
_cell.angle_alpha   90.00
_cell.angle_beta   90.00
_cell.angle_gamma   90.00
#
_symmetry.space_group_name_H-M   'P 1'
#
loop_
_entity.id
_entity.type
_entity.pdbx_description
1 polymer ?
#
loop_
_entity_poly.entity_id
_entity_poly.type
_entity_poly.pdbx_seq_one_letter_code
_entity_poly.pdbx_strand_id
1 'polypeptide(L)'
;MKYIIYILISFNLMTFTISAEETRQVDKHEHGVGELNIAVEGSTIEFEFMIPGADIVGFEYVAKSDEDIAKINQALKTFDDYTNIFTLPSNSICELNGQKVALKEEDEHDDHDEHDDHAEENHNEFYAKYSFECGNINAIKEVNFPYFATFTNSGELEVQFISNMGSTSFEVEGDEPLINTDGKI
;
A
#
# COMPACT_ATOMS: atom_id res chain seq x y z
N MET A 1 16.91 -55.85 54.40
CA MET A 1 15.78 -54.93 54.20
C MET A 1 16.27 -53.80 53.29
N LYS A 2 15.86 -53.82 52.00
CA LYS A 2 16.24 -52.78 51.01
C LYS A 2 15.03 -51.91 50.79
N TYR A 3 15.10 -50.65 51.17
CA TYR A 3 14.07 -49.65 50.88
C TYR A 3 14.33 -49.05 49.51
N ILE A 4 13.41 -49.29 48.57
CA ILE A 4 13.41 -48.66 47.24
C ILE A 4 12.58 -47.37 47.36
N ILE A 5 13.27 -46.22 47.23
CA ILE A 5 12.63 -44.91 47.23
C ILE A 5 12.25 -44.62 45.74
N TYR A 6 10.94 -44.58 45.49
CA TYR A 6 10.39 -44.09 44.22
C TYR A 6 10.35 -42.57 44.22
N ILE A 7 11.22 -41.93 43.43
CA ILE A 7 11.14 -40.50 43.18
C ILE A 7 10.14 -40.29 42.04
N LEU A 8 8.97 -39.77 42.36
CA LEU A 8 7.97 -39.28 41.40
C LEU A 8 8.42 -37.92 40.87
N ILE A 9 9.00 -37.90 39.65
CA ILE A 9 9.28 -36.67 38.96
C ILE A 9 7.95 -36.20 38.34
N SER A 10 7.38 -35.17 38.94
CA SER A 10 6.22 -34.47 38.41
C SER A 10 6.64 -33.56 37.28
N PHE A 11 6.37 -33.99 36.05
CA PHE A 11 6.62 -33.17 34.85
C PHE A 11 5.47 -32.18 34.66
N ASN A 12 5.71 -30.91 35.09
CA ASN A 12 4.78 -29.82 34.83
C ASN A 12 4.80 -29.47 33.35
N LEU A 13 3.75 -29.87 32.62
CA LEU A 13 3.51 -29.42 31.23
C LEU A 13 3.05 -27.96 31.30
N MET A 14 3.96 -27.04 31.03
CA MET A 14 3.66 -25.63 30.88
C MET A 14 3.01 -25.43 29.52
N THR A 15 1.69 -25.37 29.46
CA THR A 15 0.95 -25.02 28.24
C THR A 15 1.15 -23.53 27.95
N PHE A 16 1.99 -23.22 26.97
CA PHE A 16 2.03 -21.89 26.39
C PHE A 16 0.74 -21.70 25.58
N THR A 17 -0.15 -20.88 26.06
CA THR A 17 -1.23 -20.34 25.23
C THR A 17 -0.63 -19.33 24.27
N ILE A 18 -0.47 -19.72 23.01
CA ILE A 18 -0.21 -18.79 21.94
C ILE A 18 -1.53 -18.04 21.75
N SER A 19 -1.60 -16.80 22.26
CA SER A 19 -2.62 -15.86 21.79
C SER A 19 -2.30 -15.61 20.31
N ALA A 20 -3.15 -16.13 19.43
CA ALA A 20 -3.23 -15.61 18.09
C ALA A 20 -3.66 -14.14 18.24
N GLU A 21 -2.77 -13.22 17.93
CA GLU A 21 -3.09 -11.81 17.77
C GLU A 21 -4.21 -11.76 16.71
N GLU A 22 -5.35 -11.21 17.10
CA GLU A 22 -6.44 -11.00 16.15
C GLU A 22 -5.84 -10.27 14.96
N THR A 23 -5.88 -10.91 13.80
CA THR A 23 -5.63 -10.21 12.54
C THR A 23 -6.59 -9.04 12.53
N ARG A 24 -6.05 -7.83 12.73
CA ARG A 24 -6.77 -6.59 12.55
C ARG A 24 -7.43 -6.70 11.18
N GLN A 25 -8.74 -6.83 11.14
CA GLN A 25 -9.48 -6.53 9.92
C GLN A 25 -9.18 -5.05 9.69
N VAL A 26 -8.32 -4.80 8.71
CA VAL A 26 -8.12 -3.47 8.19
C VAL A 26 -9.47 -3.07 7.65
N ASP A 27 -10.14 -2.12 8.32
CA ASP A 27 -11.32 -1.47 7.78
C ASP A 27 -10.90 -0.89 6.44
N LYS A 28 -11.64 -1.25 5.43
CA LYS A 28 -11.26 -1.29 4.03
C LYS A 28 -10.93 0.04 3.41
N HIS A 29 -10.77 1.12 3.94
CA HIS A 29 -10.30 2.41 3.41
C HIS A 29 -10.52 3.50 4.47
N GLU A 30 -9.44 4.05 4.98
CA GLU A 30 -9.49 5.30 5.74
C GLU A 30 -9.35 6.46 4.75
N HIS A 31 -10.35 7.36 4.73
CA HIS A 31 -10.30 8.54 3.87
C HIS A 31 -9.08 9.41 4.22
N GLY A 32 -8.37 9.83 3.21
CA GLY A 32 -7.15 10.62 3.36
C GLY A 32 -5.88 9.77 3.46
N VAL A 33 -5.99 8.44 3.50
CA VAL A 33 -4.86 7.51 3.59
C VAL A 33 -4.79 6.63 2.35
N GLY A 34 -3.73 6.78 1.56
CA GLY A 34 -3.43 5.91 0.43
C GLY A 34 -2.38 4.87 0.80
N GLU A 35 -2.41 3.71 0.14
CA GLU A 35 -1.41 2.67 0.30
C GLU A 35 -0.39 2.69 -0.84
N LEU A 36 0.89 2.49 -0.51
CA LEU A 36 1.98 2.36 -1.46
C LEU A 36 2.89 1.19 -1.10
N ASN A 37 2.97 0.20 -1.99
CA ASN A 37 3.93 -0.87 -1.89
C ASN A 37 5.14 -0.58 -2.81
N ILE A 38 6.35 -0.61 -2.25
CA ILE A 38 7.60 -0.48 -3.00
C ILE A 38 8.40 -1.76 -2.82
N ALA A 39 8.74 -2.41 -3.93
CA ALA A 39 9.55 -3.62 -3.94
C ALA A 39 10.82 -3.41 -4.77
N VAL A 40 11.98 -3.81 -4.21
CA VAL A 40 13.28 -3.76 -4.89
C VAL A 40 13.84 -5.18 -4.99
N GLU A 41 14.07 -5.63 -6.23
CA GLU A 41 14.68 -6.92 -6.53
C GLU A 41 15.77 -6.76 -7.61
N GLY A 42 17.02 -6.98 -7.25
CA GLY A 42 18.15 -6.79 -8.17
C GLY A 42 18.29 -5.34 -8.62
N SER A 43 18.11 -5.09 -9.91
CA SER A 43 18.11 -3.78 -10.54
C SER A 43 16.70 -3.21 -10.79
N THR A 44 15.67 -3.97 -10.44
CA THR A 44 14.28 -3.57 -10.63
C THR A 44 13.72 -2.92 -9.36
N ILE A 45 12.96 -1.84 -9.54
CA ILE A 45 12.12 -1.26 -8.47
C ILE A 45 10.68 -1.13 -8.99
N GLU A 46 9.74 -1.57 -8.17
CA GLU A 46 8.31 -1.49 -8.44
C GLU A 46 7.61 -0.60 -7.42
N PHE A 47 6.63 0.15 -7.89
CA PHE A 47 5.72 0.98 -7.09
C PHE A 47 4.30 0.54 -7.37
N GLU A 48 3.51 0.27 -6.34
CA GLU A 48 2.11 -0.09 -6.46
C GLU A 48 1.27 0.74 -5.50
N PHE A 49 0.47 1.64 -6.09
CA PHE A 49 -0.43 2.55 -5.36
C PHE A 49 -1.84 2.00 -5.36
N MET A 50 -2.51 2.09 -4.22
CA MET A 50 -3.93 1.87 -4.01
C MET A 50 -4.47 3.05 -3.22
N ILE A 51 -5.31 3.88 -3.85
CA ILE A 51 -5.69 5.16 -3.28
C ILE A 51 -7.20 5.34 -3.41
N PRO A 52 -7.91 5.64 -2.27
CA PRO A 52 -9.33 5.89 -2.29
C PRO A 52 -9.72 6.98 -3.28
N GLY A 53 -10.84 6.79 -3.97
CA GLY A 53 -11.35 7.77 -4.93
C GLY A 53 -11.62 9.14 -4.32
N ALA A 54 -12.07 9.20 -3.06
CA ALA A 54 -12.28 10.44 -2.34
C ALA A 54 -11.03 11.33 -2.30
N ASP A 55 -9.85 10.74 -2.17
CA ASP A 55 -8.57 11.44 -2.07
C ASP A 55 -8.15 12.05 -3.42
N ILE A 56 -8.54 11.42 -4.52
CA ILE A 56 -8.11 11.79 -5.86
C ILE A 56 -9.13 12.69 -6.56
N VAL A 57 -10.41 12.31 -6.55
CA VAL A 57 -11.50 13.00 -7.28
C VAL A 57 -12.56 13.61 -6.37
N GLY A 58 -12.48 13.36 -5.04
CA GLY A 58 -13.39 13.90 -4.03
C GLY A 58 -14.66 13.08 -3.84
N PHE A 59 -14.73 11.86 -4.39
CA PHE A 59 -15.85 10.93 -4.23
C PHE A 59 -15.44 9.49 -4.47
N GLU A 60 -16.22 8.53 -3.94
CA GLU A 60 -15.97 7.08 -4.10
C GLU A 60 -17.12 6.33 -4.79
N TYR A 61 -18.25 6.99 -4.99
CA TYR A 61 -19.39 6.39 -5.68
C TYR A 61 -19.13 6.17 -7.18
N VAL A 62 -19.86 5.24 -7.78
CA VAL A 62 -19.82 5.00 -9.23
C VAL A 62 -20.22 6.26 -10.00
N ALA A 63 -19.29 6.81 -10.78
CA ALA A 63 -19.51 8.03 -11.54
C ALA A 63 -20.56 7.82 -12.65
N LYS A 64 -21.62 8.67 -12.65
CA LYS A 64 -22.69 8.63 -13.64
C LYS A 64 -22.84 9.94 -14.42
N SER A 65 -22.33 11.04 -13.86
CA SER A 65 -22.37 12.35 -14.55
C SER A 65 -21.17 12.51 -15.47
N ASP A 66 -21.35 13.25 -16.57
CA ASP A 66 -20.24 13.56 -17.48
C ASP A 66 -19.12 14.33 -16.76
N GLU A 67 -19.46 15.13 -15.74
CA GLU A 67 -18.49 15.87 -14.92
C GLU A 67 -17.61 14.92 -14.09
N ASP A 68 -18.21 13.95 -13.39
CA ASP A 68 -17.47 13.01 -12.55
C ASP A 68 -16.60 12.06 -13.40
N ILE A 69 -17.16 11.59 -14.53
CA ILE A 69 -16.40 10.80 -15.52
C ILE A 69 -15.20 11.59 -16.04
N ALA A 70 -15.35 12.90 -16.29
CA ALA A 70 -14.25 13.74 -16.74
C ALA A 70 -13.17 13.89 -15.64
N LYS A 71 -13.56 14.03 -14.36
CA LYS A 71 -12.61 14.07 -13.23
C LYS A 71 -11.79 12.78 -13.12
N ILE A 72 -12.46 11.62 -13.20
CA ILE A 72 -11.79 10.31 -13.20
C ILE A 72 -10.79 10.20 -14.36
N ASN A 73 -11.23 10.53 -15.58
CA ASN A 73 -10.36 10.46 -16.75
C ASN A 73 -9.16 11.41 -16.65
N GLN A 74 -9.34 12.59 -16.06
CA GLN A 74 -8.24 13.53 -15.81
C GLN A 74 -7.26 12.98 -14.78
N ALA A 75 -7.76 12.36 -13.70
CA ALA A 75 -6.94 11.75 -12.68
C ALA A 75 -6.12 10.58 -13.25
N LEU A 76 -6.75 9.65 -13.98
CA LEU A 76 -6.07 8.54 -14.65
C LEU A 76 -4.96 9.04 -15.57
N LYS A 77 -5.22 10.12 -16.36
CA LYS A 77 -4.20 10.74 -17.20
C LYS A 77 -3.05 11.36 -16.41
N THR A 78 -3.33 11.85 -15.19
CA THR A 78 -2.29 12.38 -14.30
C THR A 78 -1.38 11.26 -13.78
N PHE A 79 -1.95 10.11 -13.44
CA PHE A 79 -1.20 8.90 -13.07
C PHE A 79 -0.42 8.30 -14.25
N ASP A 80 -0.85 8.48 -15.51
CA ASP A 80 -0.11 8.01 -16.67
C ASP A 80 1.29 8.65 -16.80
N ASP A 81 1.50 9.82 -16.23
CA ASP A 81 2.82 10.43 -16.08
C ASP A 81 3.27 10.29 -14.62
N TYR A 82 4.04 9.23 -14.33
CA TYR A 82 4.52 8.93 -12.98
C TYR A 82 5.27 10.08 -12.31
N THR A 83 5.83 11.03 -13.08
CA THR A 83 6.57 12.17 -12.52
C THR A 83 5.68 13.15 -11.77
N ASN A 84 4.35 13.10 -11.97
CA ASN A 84 3.37 13.81 -11.15
C ASN A 84 3.13 13.15 -9.79
N ILE A 85 3.53 11.88 -9.65
CA ILE A 85 3.24 11.04 -8.48
C ILE A 85 4.49 10.88 -7.61
N PHE A 86 5.60 10.45 -8.21
CA PHE A 86 6.88 10.34 -7.50
C PHE A 86 8.06 10.64 -8.42
N THR A 87 9.22 10.90 -7.81
CA THR A 87 10.47 11.10 -8.54
C THR A 87 11.60 10.30 -7.92
N LEU A 88 12.49 9.79 -8.78
CA LEU A 88 13.70 9.08 -8.42
C LEU A 88 14.94 9.95 -8.71
N PRO A 89 16.03 9.78 -7.95
CA PRO A 89 17.29 10.48 -8.24
C PRO A 89 17.80 10.16 -9.65
N SER A 90 18.18 11.17 -10.41
CA SER A 90 18.61 10.99 -11.81
C SER A 90 19.86 10.11 -11.99
N ASN A 91 20.71 10.02 -10.94
CA ASN A 91 21.91 9.17 -10.93
C ASN A 91 21.59 7.68 -10.70
N SER A 92 20.34 7.32 -10.44
CA SER A 92 19.88 5.93 -10.39
C SER A 92 19.74 5.32 -11.80
N ILE A 93 19.60 6.17 -12.82
CA ILE A 93 19.49 5.78 -14.26
C ILE A 93 18.38 4.75 -14.42
N CYS A 94 17.18 5.06 -13.92
CA CYS A 94 16.01 4.18 -14.00
C CYS A 94 15.22 4.47 -15.27
N GLU A 95 14.85 3.42 -15.99
CA GLU A 95 14.00 3.46 -17.18
C GLU A 95 12.69 2.72 -16.87
N LEU A 96 11.55 3.36 -17.17
CA LEU A 96 10.23 2.75 -17.02
C LEU A 96 10.09 1.60 -18.02
N ASN A 97 9.88 0.38 -17.53
CA ASN A 97 9.71 -0.82 -18.34
C ASN A 97 8.30 -1.44 -18.25
N GLY A 98 7.48 -0.98 -17.31
CA GLY A 98 6.10 -1.43 -17.17
C GLY A 98 5.24 -0.41 -16.43
N GLN A 99 3.98 -0.26 -16.88
CA GLN A 99 3.01 0.61 -16.25
C GLN A 99 1.60 0.06 -16.39
N LYS A 100 0.80 0.21 -15.35
CA LYS A 100 -0.64 -0.05 -15.36
C LYS A 100 -1.33 0.99 -14.48
N VAL A 101 -2.30 1.70 -15.05
CA VAL A 101 -3.17 2.64 -14.32
C VAL A 101 -4.61 2.24 -14.57
N ALA A 102 -5.43 2.21 -13.52
CA ALA A 102 -6.85 1.83 -13.61
C ALA A 102 -7.64 2.43 -12.44
N LEU A 103 -8.92 2.66 -12.65
CA LEU A 103 -9.90 2.75 -11.58
C LEU A 103 -10.37 1.32 -11.29
N LYS A 104 -10.32 0.89 -10.04
CA LYS A 104 -10.96 -0.33 -9.57
C LYS A 104 -12.29 0.07 -8.93
N GLU A 105 -13.32 -0.64 -9.28
CA GLU A 105 -14.61 -0.61 -8.59
C GLU A 105 -14.72 -1.93 -7.83
N GLU A 106 -15.04 -1.89 -6.55
CA GLU A 106 -15.31 -3.12 -5.82
C GLU A 106 -16.64 -3.70 -6.30
N ASP A 107 -16.56 -4.75 -7.11
CA ASP A 107 -17.71 -5.59 -7.41
C ASP A 107 -17.96 -6.46 -6.18
N GLU A 108 -19.07 -6.22 -5.49
CA GLU A 108 -19.50 -7.15 -4.44
C GLU A 108 -19.75 -8.53 -5.02
N HIS A 109 -18.96 -9.47 -4.58
CA HIS A 109 -19.28 -10.88 -4.78
C HIS A 109 -20.47 -11.24 -3.89
N ASP A 110 -21.62 -11.46 -4.55
CA ASP A 110 -22.80 -12.13 -4.02
C ASP A 110 -22.42 -13.43 -3.31
N ASP A 111 -22.22 -13.41 -2.01
CA ASP A 111 -22.49 -14.54 -1.16
C ASP A 111 -23.74 -14.23 -0.35
N HIS A 112 -24.86 -14.76 -0.85
CA HIS A 112 -26.18 -14.69 -0.22
C HIS A 112 -26.14 -15.28 1.18
N ASP A 113 -26.21 -14.42 2.19
CA ASP A 113 -26.90 -14.75 3.43
C ASP A 113 -27.60 -13.48 3.98
N GLU A 114 -28.85 -13.69 4.38
CA GLU A 114 -29.91 -12.72 4.58
C GLU A 114 -29.65 -11.74 5.73
N HIS A 115 -30.09 -10.47 5.55
CA HIS A 115 -30.46 -9.46 6.54
C HIS A 115 -29.35 -8.61 7.17
N ASP A 116 -29.16 -7.40 6.56
CA ASP A 116 -29.38 -6.12 7.26
C ASP A 116 -29.29 -4.98 6.24
N ASP A 117 -30.22 -4.01 6.32
CA ASP A 117 -30.28 -2.80 5.50
C ASP A 117 -29.10 -1.86 5.80
N HIS A 118 -27.90 -2.21 5.37
CA HIS A 118 -26.77 -1.29 5.24
C HIS A 118 -26.67 -0.92 3.75
N ALA A 119 -26.82 0.37 3.45
CA ALA A 119 -26.56 0.89 2.12
C ALA A 119 -25.11 0.53 1.77
N GLU A 120 -24.95 -0.42 0.87
CA GLU A 120 -23.66 -0.86 0.34
C GLU A 120 -23.05 0.32 -0.41
N GLU A 121 -22.04 0.95 0.17
CA GLU A 121 -21.29 2.03 -0.48
C GLU A 121 -20.27 1.38 -1.42
N ASN A 122 -20.58 1.38 -2.73
CA ASN A 122 -19.59 1.02 -3.74
C ASN A 122 -18.42 2.00 -3.65
N HIS A 123 -17.26 1.50 -3.27
CA HIS A 123 -16.03 2.29 -3.20
C HIS A 123 -15.23 2.12 -4.48
N ASN A 124 -14.75 3.23 -5.03
CA ASN A 124 -13.79 3.19 -6.11
C ASN A 124 -12.38 3.51 -5.59
N GLU A 125 -11.40 2.86 -6.21
CA GLU A 125 -9.99 2.97 -5.85
C GLU A 125 -9.15 3.22 -7.09
N PHE A 126 -8.23 4.19 -7.03
CA PHE A 126 -7.21 4.40 -8.05
C PHE A 126 -6.06 3.45 -7.82
N TYR A 127 -5.83 2.58 -8.78
CA TYR A 127 -4.72 1.66 -8.82
C TYR A 127 -3.68 2.14 -9.84
N ALA A 128 -2.41 2.24 -9.41
CA ALA A 128 -1.31 2.52 -10.32
C ALA A 128 -0.09 1.66 -9.98
N LYS A 129 0.43 0.96 -10.98
CA LYS A 129 1.66 0.18 -10.85
C LYS A 129 2.69 0.66 -11.87
N TYR A 130 3.94 0.83 -11.42
CA TYR A 130 5.08 1.21 -12.24
C TYR A 130 6.24 0.29 -11.93
N SER A 131 6.96 -0.16 -12.97
CA SER A 131 8.15 -0.98 -12.85
C SER A 131 9.30 -0.31 -13.61
N PHE A 132 10.45 -0.20 -12.95
CA PHE A 132 11.65 0.42 -13.52
C PHE A 132 12.82 -0.55 -13.47
N GLU A 133 13.63 -0.50 -14.52
CA GLU A 133 14.97 -1.10 -14.53
C GLU A 133 16.00 0.00 -14.32
N CYS A 134 16.87 -0.14 -13.30
CA CYS A 134 17.79 0.91 -12.89
C CYS A 134 19.24 0.51 -13.12
N GLY A 135 20.00 1.34 -13.83
CA GLY A 135 21.42 1.14 -14.03
C GLY A 135 22.26 1.26 -12.75
N ASN A 136 21.74 1.99 -11.74
CA ASN A 136 22.37 2.16 -10.44
C ASN A 136 21.31 2.23 -9.33
N ILE A 137 20.73 1.10 -8.96
CA ILE A 137 19.67 0.99 -7.97
C ILE A 137 20.10 1.55 -6.60
N ASN A 138 21.35 1.37 -6.19
CA ASN A 138 21.88 1.85 -4.92
C ASN A 138 22.01 3.40 -4.84
N ALA A 139 21.81 4.10 -5.95
CA ALA A 139 21.75 5.55 -5.95
C ALA A 139 20.38 6.10 -5.51
N ILE A 140 19.37 5.26 -5.38
CA ILE A 140 18.06 5.63 -4.86
C ILE A 140 18.19 5.69 -3.33
N LYS A 141 18.46 6.89 -2.83
CA LYS A 141 18.59 7.17 -1.39
C LYS A 141 17.39 7.89 -0.82
N GLU A 142 16.56 8.41 -1.70
CA GLU A 142 15.29 9.04 -1.38
C GLU A 142 14.32 8.89 -2.54
N VAL A 143 13.02 8.89 -2.23
CA VAL A 143 11.93 8.99 -3.19
C VAL A 143 11.08 10.18 -2.76
N ASN A 144 10.84 11.12 -3.67
CA ASN A 144 9.98 12.28 -3.42
C ASN A 144 8.61 12.07 -4.04
N PHE A 145 7.56 12.62 -3.41
CA PHE A 145 6.17 12.46 -3.81
C PHE A 145 5.52 13.79 -4.18
N PRO A 146 5.67 14.29 -5.45
CA PRO A 146 4.85 15.39 -5.98
C PRO A 146 3.35 15.13 -5.89
N TYR A 147 2.96 13.90 -5.65
CA TYR A 147 1.62 13.40 -5.44
C TYR A 147 0.77 14.34 -4.56
N PHE A 148 1.26 14.76 -3.39
CA PHE A 148 0.51 15.62 -2.46
C PHE A 148 0.26 17.03 -2.99
N ALA A 149 1.13 17.55 -3.85
CA ALA A 149 0.90 18.81 -4.53
C ALA A 149 -0.15 18.70 -5.65
N THR A 150 -0.28 17.50 -6.20
CA THR A 150 -1.21 17.18 -7.29
C THR A 150 -2.59 16.83 -6.75
N PHE A 151 -2.67 16.01 -5.70
CA PHE A 151 -3.91 15.54 -5.07
C PHE A 151 -4.04 16.07 -3.64
N THR A 152 -4.60 17.27 -3.53
CA THR A 152 -4.64 18.02 -2.26
C THR A 152 -5.64 17.50 -1.23
N ASN A 153 -6.48 16.53 -1.59
CA ASN A 153 -7.40 15.85 -0.66
C ASN A 153 -6.72 14.68 0.05
N SER A 154 -5.60 14.20 -0.47
CA SER A 154 -4.84 13.12 0.15
C SER A 154 -4.05 13.65 1.34
N GLY A 155 -4.16 13.00 2.49
CA GLY A 155 -3.47 13.38 3.73
C GLY A 155 -2.15 12.64 3.91
N GLU A 156 -2.17 11.33 3.61
CA GLU A 156 -1.07 10.42 3.94
C GLU A 156 -0.89 9.32 2.89
N LEU A 157 0.32 8.80 2.76
CA LEU A 157 0.63 7.52 2.12
C LEU A 157 1.27 6.59 3.15
N GLU A 158 0.61 5.47 3.44
CA GLU A 158 1.21 4.35 4.16
C GLU A 158 2.09 3.55 3.20
N VAL A 159 3.41 3.59 3.41
CA VAL A 159 4.37 2.96 2.52
C VAL A 159 4.93 1.68 3.12
N GLN A 160 4.78 0.57 2.41
CA GLN A 160 5.49 -0.69 2.68
C GLN A 160 6.66 -0.82 1.70
N PHE A 161 7.88 -0.79 2.24
CA PHE A 161 9.11 -0.92 1.46
C PHE A 161 9.76 -2.27 1.70
N ILE A 162 10.01 -3.03 0.64
CA ILE A 162 10.62 -4.37 0.70
C ILE A 162 11.82 -4.42 -0.22
N SER A 163 12.95 -4.94 0.29
CA SER A 163 14.18 -5.18 -0.49
C SER A 163 14.88 -6.43 0.00
N ASN A 164 16.06 -6.73 -0.56
CA ASN A 164 16.95 -7.78 -0.07
C ASN A 164 17.52 -7.49 1.35
N MET A 165 17.43 -6.23 1.83
CA MET A 165 17.84 -5.81 3.17
C MET A 165 16.74 -6.03 4.21
N GLY A 166 15.49 -6.34 3.80
CA GLY A 166 14.34 -6.57 4.65
C GLY A 166 13.15 -5.69 4.30
N SER A 167 12.24 -5.53 5.26
CA SER A 167 11.05 -4.68 5.11
C SER A 167 11.08 -3.50 6.08
N THR A 168 10.53 -2.38 5.65
CA THR A 168 10.39 -1.14 6.44
C THR A 168 9.09 -0.46 6.05
N SER A 169 8.39 0.14 7.01
CA SER A 169 7.21 0.98 6.75
C SER A 169 7.57 2.46 6.93
N PHE A 170 6.88 3.32 6.17
CA PHE A 170 6.94 4.77 6.32
C PHE A 170 5.51 5.31 6.28
N GLU A 171 5.29 6.41 6.96
CA GLU A 171 4.14 7.28 6.84
C GLU A 171 4.62 8.55 6.16
N VAL A 172 4.01 8.94 5.05
CA VAL A 172 4.41 10.10 4.25
C VAL A 172 3.27 11.08 4.18
N GLU A 173 3.52 12.30 4.61
CA GLU A 173 2.54 13.38 4.61
C GLU A 173 2.97 14.53 3.67
N GLY A 174 2.02 15.40 3.33
CA GLY A 174 2.25 16.49 2.37
C GLY A 174 3.25 17.55 2.83
N ASP A 175 3.56 17.67 4.12
CA ASP A 175 4.57 18.60 4.67
C ASP A 175 6.00 18.01 4.64
N GLU A 176 6.15 16.68 4.60
CA GLU A 176 7.41 15.97 4.38
C GLU A 176 7.23 14.87 3.30
N PRO A 177 7.00 15.24 2.01
CA PRO A 177 6.59 14.32 0.96
C PRO A 177 7.76 13.51 0.40
N LEU A 178 8.50 12.81 1.26
CA LEU A 178 9.64 11.99 0.87
C LEU A 178 9.87 10.82 1.83
N ILE A 179 10.48 9.75 1.32
CA ILE A 179 11.06 8.67 2.14
C ILE A 179 12.57 8.60 1.96
N ASN A 180 13.28 8.29 3.04
CA ASN A 180 14.72 8.01 3.01
C ASN A 180 14.95 6.50 2.91
N THR A 181 15.55 6.07 1.79
CA THR A 181 15.87 4.67 1.47
C THR A 181 17.37 4.35 1.62
N ASP A 182 18.19 5.29 2.12
CA ASP A 182 19.62 5.07 2.30
C ASP A 182 19.89 3.89 3.26
N GLY A 183 20.67 2.92 2.79
CA GLY A 183 20.95 1.68 3.53
C GLY A 183 19.78 0.69 3.60
N LYS A 184 18.76 0.85 2.75
CA LYS A 184 17.60 -0.06 2.66
C LYS A 184 17.52 -0.80 1.31
N ILE A 185 18.40 -0.47 0.37
CA ILE A 185 18.57 -1.09 -0.94
C ILE A 185 19.94 -1.75 -1.05
#